data_cf7645b8655f22a2a2c6a53a29b3b2a9
#
_entry.id   cf7645b8655f22a2a2c6a53a29b3b2a9
#
_cell.length_a   1.000
_cell.length_b   1.000
_cell.length_c   1.000
_cell.angle_alpha   90.00
_cell.angle_beta   90.00
_cell.angle_gamma   90.00
#
_symmetry.space_group_name_H-M   'P 1'
#
loop_
_entity.id
_entity.type
_entity.pdbx_description
1 polymer ?
#
loop_
_entity_poly.entity_id
_entity_poly.type
_entity_poly.pdbx_seq_one_letter_code
_entity_poly.pdbx_strand_id
1 'polypeptide(L)'
;FTNIYSEGGEYITKDISKVLKTSMQIAEALKFNFGNADIDEASESETVQVEVVGENSPVEITEKYLAEIISARVKHILDRVKQDLTRGRLLDLPGGIVLVGGTAIMPGVVEVAQELFETNVKLYVPNQVGIRNPMFANVISLVEYVGLLTEVDIIAQRAVSGEEYLRRKPIDNEAPALSFDRTPAPSPAPRVAPQPNPIPVENTIEVPLPVEEGNHEPKQKLGDRVRGIFGSMFD
;
A
#
# COMPACT_ATOMS: atom_id res chain seq x y z
N PHE A 1 7.87 7.82 -25.66
CA PHE A 1 6.93 6.69 -25.52
C PHE A 1 6.21 6.83 -24.19
N THR A 2 4.89 6.75 -24.21
CA THR A 2 4.03 6.78 -23.03
C THR A 2 2.98 5.69 -23.17
N ASN A 3 2.74 4.93 -22.11
CA ASN A 3 1.67 3.96 -22.06
C ASN A 3 0.96 4.03 -20.70
N ILE A 4 -0.32 3.67 -20.65
CA ILE A 4 -1.16 3.70 -19.46
C ILE A 4 -1.81 2.33 -19.29
N TYR A 5 -1.68 1.78 -18.10
CA TYR A 5 -2.35 0.56 -17.70
C TYR A 5 -3.40 0.89 -16.65
N SER A 6 -4.57 0.26 -16.77
CA SER A 6 -5.66 0.46 -15.81
C SER A 6 -5.46 -0.28 -14.49
N GLU A 7 -4.43 -1.11 -14.41
CA GLU A 7 -4.13 -1.95 -13.25
C GLU A 7 -3.08 -1.29 -12.35
N GLY A 8 -3.31 -1.34 -11.05
CA GLY A 8 -2.41 -0.76 -10.04
C GLY A 8 -2.70 -1.31 -8.66
N GLY A 9 -2.33 -0.57 -7.61
CA GLY A 9 -2.47 -1.00 -6.21
C GLY A 9 -3.89 -1.37 -5.79
N GLU A 10 -4.92 -0.79 -6.41
CA GLU A 10 -6.32 -1.16 -6.17
C GLU A 10 -6.63 -2.60 -6.62
N TYR A 11 -5.99 -3.07 -7.68
CA TYR A 11 -6.18 -4.46 -8.13
C TYR A 11 -5.55 -5.45 -7.17
N ILE A 12 -4.42 -5.12 -6.54
CA ILE A 12 -3.84 -5.91 -5.45
C ILE A 12 -4.86 -6.05 -4.31
N THR A 13 -5.47 -4.95 -3.90
CA THR A 13 -6.51 -4.95 -2.85
C THR A 13 -7.72 -5.78 -3.24
N LYS A 14 -8.17 -5.68 -4.50
CA LYS A 14 -9.27 -6.50 -5.03
C LYS A 14 -8.94 -8.00 -5.01
N ASP A 15 -7.71 -8.37 -5.33
CA ASP A 15 -7.28 -9.76 -5.32
C ASP A 15 -7.22 -10.31 -3.90
N ILE A 16 -6.66 -9.56 -2.96
CA ILE A 16 -6.67 -9.90 -1.53
C ILE A 16 -8.11 -10.10 -1.05
N SER A 17 -9.00 -9.14 -1.35
CA SER A 17 -10.41 -9.20 -0.95
C SER A 17 -11.12 -10.45 -1.51
N LYS A 18 -10.89 -10.78 -2.78
CA LYS A 18 -11.50 -11.94 -3.43
C LYS A 18 -10.97 -13.27 -2.89
N VAL A 19 -9.64 -13.40 -2.77
CA VAL A 19 -8.99 -14.64 -2.35
C VAL A 19 -9.31 -14.94 -0.88
N LEU A 20 -9.23 -13.93 -0.02
CA LEU A 20 -9.50 -14.08 1.41
C LEU A 20 -10.98 -13.94 1.76
N LYS A 21 -11.85 -13.61 0.78
CA LYS A 21 -13.28 -13.35 1.00
C LYS A 21 -13.52 -12.31 2.10
N THR A 22 -12.75 -11.27 2.13
CA THR A 22 -12.84 -10.20 3.11
C THR A 22 -13.30 -8.89 2.47
N SER A 23 -13.63 -7.89 3.28
CA SER A 23 -14.01 -6.58 2.77
C SER A 23 -12.83 -5.85 2.11
N MET A 24 -13.12 -4.92 1.18
CA MET A 24 -12.08 -4.08 0.56
C MET A 24 -11.29 -3.27 1.58
N GLN A 25 -11.93 -2.84 2.68
CA GLN A 25 -11.27 -2.07 3.73
C GLN A 25 -10.25 -2.92 4.49
N ILE A 26 -10.62 -4.15 4.85
CA ILE A 26 -9.72 -5.10 5.51
C ILE A 26 -8.59 -5.49 4.56
N ALA A 27 -8.89 -5.77 3.29
CA ALA A 27 -7.89 -6.09 2.28
C ALA A 27 -6.87 -4.94 2.08
N GLU A 28 -7.32 -3.69 2.08
CA GLU A 28 -6.44 -2.52 2.00
C GLU A 28 -5.55 -2.39 3.25
N ALA A 29 -6.12 -2.60 4.44
CA ALA A 29 -5.37 -2.60 5.69
C ALA A 29 -4.32 -3.72 5.74
N LEU A 30 -4.66 -4.93 5.26
CA LEU A 30 -3.73 -6.05 5.15
C LEU A 30 -2.58 -5.73 4.20
N LYS A 31 -2.88 -5.21 3.02
CA LYS A 31 -1.87 -4.76 2.06
C LYS A 31 -0.94 -3.70 2.63
N PHE A 32 -1.48 -2.73 3.37
CA PHE A 32 -0.71 -1.62 3.92
C PHE A 32 0.20 -2.04 5.09
N ASN A 33 -0.31 -2.89 5.99
CA ASN A 33 0.39 -3.23 7.22
C ASN A 33 1.31 -4.46 7.09
N PHE A 34 0.95 -5.41 6.22
CA PHE A 34 1.60 -6.72 6.11
C PHE A 34 1.96 -7.07 4.65
N GLY A 35 1.78 -6.13 3.71
CA GLY A 35 2.05 -6.40 2.30
C GLY A 35 3.53 -6.55 2.02
N ASN A 36 3.90 -7.68 1.41
CA ASN A 36 5.22 -7.96 0.85
C ASN A 36 5.03 -8.58 -0.55
N ALA A 37 5.76 -8.11 -1.54
CA ALA A 37 5.72 -8.67 -2.88
C ALA A 37 6.77 -9.78 -3.08
N ASP A 38 7.76 -9.88 -2.19
CA ASP A 38 8.75 -10.95 -2.19
C ASP A 38 8.27 -12.12 -1.30
N ILE A 39 8.02 -13.27 -1.93
CA ILE A 39 7.53 -14.47 -1.26
C ILE A 39 8.62 -15.09 -0.38
N ASP A 40 9.89 -14.96 -0.79
CA ASP A 40 11.01 -15.60 -0.12
C ASP A 40 11.40 -14.85 1.17
N GLU A 41 11.12 -13.56 1.25
CA GLU A 41 11.32 -12.75 2.45
C GLU A 41 10.14 -12.83 3.44
N ALA A 42 8.96 -13.29 2.98
CA ALA A 42 7.76 -13.37 3.80
C ALA A 42 7.80 -14.56 4.78
N SER A 43 7.39 -14.32 6.02
CA SER A 43 7.43 -15.31 7.09
C SER A 43 6.32 -16.38 6.96
N GLU A 44 6.70 -17.67 7.15
CA GLU A 44 5.73 -18.76 7.28
C GLU A 44 5.18 -18.89 8.71
N SER A 45 5.90 -18.35 9.69
CA SER A 45 5.55 -18.48 11.11
C SER A 45 4.69 -17.30 11.63
N GLU A 46 4.76 -16.16 10.97
CA GLU A 46 3.93 -15.01 11.34
C GLU A 46 2.55 -15.15 10.70
N THR A 47 1.52 -15.02 11.56
CA THR A 47 0.12 -15.16 11.15
C THR A 47 -0.64 -13.86 11.44
N VAL A 48 -1.58 -13.56 10.57
CA VAL A 48 -2.50 -12.43 10.70
C VAL A 48 -3.93 -12.93 10.74
N GLN A 49 -4.71 -12.41 11.68
CA GLN A 49 -6.14 -12.74 11.76
C GLN A 49 -6.95 -11.87 10.81
N VAL A 50 -7.76 -12.52 9.99
CA VAL A 50 -8.57 -11.88 8.94
C VAL A 50 -10.04 -12.20 9.15
N GLU A 51 -10.86 -11.17 9.20
CA GLU A 51 -12.32 -11.33 9.18
C GLU A 51 -12.80 -11.72 7.78
N VAL A 52 -13.41 -12.89 7.70
CA VAL A 52 -13.93 -13.46 6.44
C VAL A 52 -15.44 -13.28 6.39
N VAL A 53 -15.95 -12.82 5.26
CA VAL A 53 -17.39 -12.61 5.07
C VAL A 53 -18.13 -13.96 5.13
N GLY A 54 -19.06 -14.09 6.06
CA GLY A 54 -19.86 -15.29 6.28
C GLY A 54 -19.30 -16.29 7.27
N GLU A 55 -18.16 -15.99 7.90
CA GLU A 55 -17.62 -16.76 9.03
C GLU A 55 -17.81 -16.01 10.34
N ASN A 56 -18.06 -16.75 11.45
CA ASN A 56 -18.30 -16.16 12.76
C ASN A 56 -17.00 -15.90 13.54
N SER A 57 -15.85 -16.38 13.06
CA SER A 57 -14.55 -16.23 13.70
C SER A 57 -13.51 -15.82 12.67
N PRO A 58 -12.52 -14.99 13.04
CA PRO A 58 -11.40 -14.66 12.17
C PRO A 58 -10.63 -15.91 11.74
N VAL A 59 -10.13 -15.91 10.53
CA VAL A 59 -9.28 -16.96 9.98
C VAL A 59 -7.83 -16.50 10.06
N GLU A 60 -6.94 -17.37 10.49
CA GLU A 60 -5.50 -17.10 10.47
C GLU A 60 -4.92 -17.40 9.09
N ILE A 61 -4.20 -16.44 8.53
CA ILE A 61 -3.40 -16.59 7.33
C ILE A 61 -1.93 -16.30 7.64
N THR A 62 -1.01 -16.95 6.94
CA THR A 62 0.41 -16.63 7.06
C THR A 62 0.77 -15.39 6.24
N GLU A 63 1.80 -14.68 6.66
CA GLU A 63 2.34 -13.56 5.89
C GLU A 63 2.74 -14.01 4.48
N LYS A 64 3.37 -15.19 4.36
CA LYS A 64 3.75 -15.79 3.09
C LYS A 64 2.56 -16.00 2.14
N TYR A 65 1.41 -16.45 2.67
CA TYR A 65 0.22 -16.63 1.86
C TYR A 65 -0.32 -15.28 1.32
N LEU A 66 -0.26 -14.24 2.14
CA LEU A 66 -0.59 -12.89 1.69
C LEU A 66 0.40 -12.40 0.62
N ALA A 67 1.69 -12.65 0.82
CA ALA A 67 2.74 -12.31 -0.14
C ALA A 67 2.57 -13.03 -1.49
N GLU A 68 2.14 -14.30 -1.50
CA GLU A 68 1.82 -15.02 -2.74
C GLU A 68 0.72 -14.33 -3.55
N ILE A 69 -0.34 -13.87 -2.90
CA ILE A 69 -1.43 -13.14 -3.56
C ILE A 69 -0.92 -11.82 -4.16
N ILE A 70 -0.15 -11.07 -3.38
CA ILE A 70 0.38 -9.76 -3.78
C ILE A 70 1.40 -9.92 -4.91
N SER A 71 2.36 -10.84 -4.76
CA SER A 71 3.41 -11.12 -5.73
C SER A 71 2.84 -11.50 -7.10
N ALA A 72 1.80 -12.33 -7.13
CA ALA A 72 1.15 -12.72 -8.37
C ALA A 72 0.62 -11.51 -9.14
N ARG A 73 -0.06 -10.57 -8.47
CA ARG A 73 -0.56 -9.34 -9.12
C ARG A 73 0.57 -8.39 -9.51
N VAL A 74 1.56 -8.20 -8.64
CA VAL A 74 2.71 -7.34 -8.94
C VAL A 74 3.46 -7.86 -10.17
N LYS A 75 3.77 -9.17 -10.22
CA LYS A 75 4.40 -9.81 -11.38
C LYS A 75 3.57 -9.63 -12.64
N HIS A 76 2.25 -9.83 -12.58
CA HIS A 76 1.36 -9.63 -13.74
C HIS A 76 1.44 -8.20 -14.28
N ILE A 77 1.38 -7.19 -13.42
CA ILE A 77 1.48 -5.77 -13.83
C ILE A 77 2.84 -5.51 -14.48
N LEU A 78 3.92 -5.95 -13.82
CA LEU A 78 5.28 -5.74 -14.29
C LEU A 78 5.57 -6.49 -15.61
N ASP A 79 5.01 -7.68 -15.81
CA ASP A 79 5.13 -8.44 -17.08
C ASP A 79 4.53 -7.68 -18.25
N ARG A 80 3.38 -7.04 -18.07
CA ARG A 80 2.78 -6.19 -19.11
C ARG A 80 3.70 -5.00 -19.46
N VAL A 81 4.27 -4.38 -18.43
CA VAL A 81 5.24 -3.30 -18.61
C VAL A 81 6.49 -3.82 -19.34
N LYS A 82 7.03 -5.00 -18.94
CA LYS A 82 8.18 -5.65 -19.59
C LYS A 82 7.95 -5.85 -21.09
N GLN A 83 6.76 -6.35 -21.45
CA GLN A 83 6.43 -6.58 -22.85
C GLN A 83 6.53 -5.31 -23.71
N ASP A 84 6.02 -4.19 -23.20
CA ASP A 84 6.06 -2.93 -23.91
C ASP A 84 7.45 -2.30 -23.94
N LEU A 85 8.20 -2.39 -22.83
CA LEU A 85 9.59 -1.94 -22.76
C LEU A 85 10.47 -2.74 -23.73
N THR A 86 10.26 -4.05 -23.85
CA THR A 86 10.97 -4.93 -24.77
C THR A 86 10.65 -4.56 -26.23
N ARG A 87 9.38 -4.33 -26.57
CA ARG A 87 8.98 -3.87 -27.90
C ARG A 87 9.64 -2.54 -28.28
N GLY A 88 9.77 -1.64 -27.29
CA GLY A 88 10.41 -0.34 -27.47
C GLY A 88 11.94 -0.38 -27.43
N ARG A 89 12.57 -1.52 -27.14
CA ARG A 89 14.02 -1.66 -26.87
C ARG A 89 14.51 -0.70 -25.78
N LEU A 90 13.69 -0.52 -24.73
CA LEU A 90 13.95 0.43 -23.64
C LEU A 90 14.66 -0.22 -22.45
N LEU A 91 14.68 -1.56 -22.35
CA LEU A 91 15.36 -2.29 -21.28
C LEU A 91 16.88 -2.19 -21.36
N ASP A 92 17.43 -1.98 -22.56
CA ASP A 92 18.87 -1.87 -22.79
C ASP A 92 19.45 -0.48 -22.47
N LEU A 93 18.62 0.44 -22.00
CA LEU A 93 19.06 1.80 -21.68
C LEU A 93 19.94 1.81 -20.41
N PRO A 94 21.08 2.52 -20.42
CA PRO A 94 22.06 2.49 -19.33
C PRO A 94 21.53 3.11 -18.02
N GLY A 95 20.44 3.87 -18.08
CA GLY A 95 19.82 4.50 -16.92
C GLY A 95 19.02 3.53 -16.04
N GLY A 96 18.65 2.35 -16.55
CA GLY A 96 17.77 1.42 -15.88
C GLY A 96 16.34 1.93 -15.75
N ILE A 97 15.64 1.44 -14.74
CA ILE A 97 14.23 1.77 -14.46
C ILE A 97 14.13 2.49 -13.12
N VAL A 98 13.29 3.50 -13.07
CA VAL A 98 12.95 4.22 -11.83
C VAL A 98 11.48 4.00 -11.53
N LEU A 99 11.19 3.41 -10.37
CA LEU A 99 9.85 3.24 -9.86
C LEU A 99 9.46 4.43 -9.00
N VAL A 100 8.20 4.87 -9.11
CA VAL A 100 7.64 5.96 -8.32
C VAL A 100 6.24 5.60 -7.85
N GLY A 101 5.79 6.23 -6.77
CA GLY A 101 4.41 6.10 -6.27
C GLY A 101 4.24 5.15 -5.12
N GLY A 102 3.01 5.11 -4.58
CA GLY A 102 2.72 4.42 -3.31
C GLY A 102 2.89 2.91 -3.36
N THR A 103 2.49 2.24 -4.43
CA THR A 103 2.65 0.78 -4.56
C THR A 103 4.12 0.37 -4.66
N ALA A 104 4.98 1.23 -5.22
CA ALA A 104 6.41 0.95 -5.35
C ALA A 104 7.17 0.94 -4.01
N ILE A 105 6.55 1.46 -2.92
CA ILE A 105 7.12 1.45 -1.57
C ILE A 105 6.98 0.08 -0.89
N MET A 106 6.00 -0.72 -1.35
CA MET A 106 5.74 -2.01 -0.74
C MET A 106 7.00 -2.87 -0.78
N PRO A 107 7.38 -3.51 0.36
CA PRO A 107 8.51 -4.43 0.42
C PRO A 107 8.46 -5.46 -0.72
N GLY A 108 9.61 -5.80 -1.27
CA GLY A 108 9.73 -6.78 -2.34
C GLY A 108 9.40 -6.30 -3.76
N VAL A 109 8.77 -5.14 -3.95
CA VAL A 109 8.39 -4.67 -5.31
C VAL A 109 9.61 -4.33 -6.17
N VAL A 110 10.62 -3.71 -5.57
CA VAL A 110 11.86 -3.34 -6.30
C VAL A 110 12.63 -4.59 -6.67
N GLU A 111 12.73 -5.55 -5.77
CA GLU A 111 13.42 -6.83 -5.92
C GLU A 111 12.76 -7.66 -7.03
N VAL A 112 11.44 -7.82 -6.97
CA VAL A 112 10.65 -8.50 -8.02
C VAL A 112 10.79 -7.80 -9.37
N ALA A 113 10.84 -6.48 -9.40
CA ALA A 113 11.03 -5.73 -10.63
C ALA A 113 12.46 -5.90 -11.20
N GLN A 114 13.49 -5.93 -10.34
CA GLN A 114 14.87 -6.19 -10.75
C GLN A 114 15.02 -7.57 -11.36
N GLU A 115 14.48 -8.59 -10.69
CA GLU A 115 14.48 -9.96 -11.18
C GLU A 115 13.77 -10.08 -12.53
N LEU A 116 12.56 -9.48 -12.62
CA LEU A 116 11.76 -9.58 -13.83
C LEU A 116 12.36 -8.85 -15.02
N PHE A 117 12.83 -7.61 -14.84
CA PHE A 117 13.37 -6.79 -15.92
C PHE A 117 14.84 -7.11 -16.26
N GLU A 118 15.54 -7.85 -15.39
CA GLU A 118 16.98 -8.16 -15.53
C GLU A 118 17.83 -6.89 -15.70
N THR A 119 17.44 -5.79 -15.08
CA THR A 119 18.10 -4.49 -15.16
C THR A 119 18.10 -3.77 -13.83
N ASN A 120 18.86 -2.69 -13.71
CA ASN A 120 18.91 -1.91 -12.49
C ASN A 120 17.57 -1.16 -12.30
N VAL A 121 16.88 -1.46 -11.19
CA VAL A 121 15.63 -0.79 -10.80
C VAL A 121 15.87 -0.03 -9.51
N LYS A 122 15.41 1.21 -9.45
CA LYS A 122 15.53 2.07 -8.27
C LYS A 122 14.18 2.66 -7.90
N LEU A 123 13.94 2.76 -6.60
CA LEU A 123 12.83 3.53 -6.08
C LEU A 123 13.22 5.01 -5.98
N TYR A 124 12.41 5.89 -6.55
CA TYR A 124 12.60 7.33 -6.38
C TYR A 124 12.07 7.78 -5.03
N VAL A 125 12.93 8.42 -4.25
CA VAL A 125 12.58 9.04 -2.97
C VAL A 125 12.77 10.55 -3.10
N PRO A 126 11.71 11.36 -2.90
CA PRO A 126 11.83 12.82 -2.92
C PRO A 126 12.84 13.33 -1.89
N ASN A 127 13.56 14.40 -2.23
CA ASN A 127 14.58 14.98 -1.37
C ASN A 127 14.05 16.11 -0.46
N GLN A 128 12.81 16.55 -0.68
CA GLN A 128 12.21 17.69 0.03
C GLN A 128 11.98 17.33 1.51
N VAL A 129 12.35 18.26 2.40
CA VAL A 129 12.20 18.07 3.85
C VAL A 129 10.72 17.93 4.21
N GLY A 130 10.41 16.92 4.99
CA GLY A 130 9.04 16.65 5.48
C GLY A 130 8.17 15.82 4.53
N ILE A 131 8.55 15.62 3.26
CA ILE A 131 7.79 14.87 2.26
C ILE A 131 8.64 13.83 1.53
N ARG A 132 9.56 13.18 2.22
CA ARG A 132 10.47 12.16 1.67
C ARG A 132 9.81 10.80 1.41
N ASN A 133 8.50 10.76 1.23
CA ASN A 133 7.82 9.51 0.92
C ASN A 133 7.56 9.42 -0.59
N PRO A 134 7.92 8.32 -1.26
CA PRO A 134 7.70 8.11 -2.70
C PRO A 134 6.26 8.30 -3.16
N MET A 135 5.27 8.14 -2.28
CA MET A 135 3.86 8.39 -2.60
C MET A 135 3.59 9.83 -3.04
N PHE A 136 4.40 10.78 -2.58
CA PHE A 136 4.26 12.20 -2.93
C PHE A 136 5.00 12.58 -4.23
N ALA A 137 5.74 11.64 -4.84
CA ALA A 137 6.55 11.92 -6.02
C ALA A 137 5.77 12.59 -7.14
N ASN A 138 4.56 12.09 -7.46
CA ASN A 138 3.73 12.65 -8.52
C ASN A 138 3.25 14.07 -8.20
N VAL A 139 2.84 14.33 -6.96
CA VAL A 139 2.40 15.67 -6.55
C VAL A 139 3.56 16.66 -6.60
N ILE A 140 4.72 16.26 -6.10
CA ILE A 140 5.93 17.08 -6.13
C ILE A 140 6.32 17.41 -7.58
N SER A 141 6.36 16.40 -8.45
CA SER A 141 6.70 16.59 -9.86
C SER A 141 5.73 17.52 -10.58
N LEU A 142 4.43 17.45 -10.25
CA LEU A 142 3.44 18.38 -10.81
C LEU A 142 3.67 19.81 -10.34
N VAL A 143 3.98 20.00 -9.05
CA VAL A 143 4.28 21.34 -8.49
C VAL A 143 5.55 21.91 -9.10
N GLU A 144 6.61 21.11 -9.21
CA GLU A 144 7.86 21.51 -9.85
C GLU A 144 7.64 21.84 -11.33
N TYR A 145 6.91 21.00 -12.06
CA TYR A 145 6.59 21.27 -13.46
C TYR A 145 5.86 22.60 -13.64
N VAL A 146 4.83 22.87 -12.84
CA VAL A 146 4.10 24.16 -12.92
C VAL A 146 5.01 25.33 -12.53
N GLY A 147 5.94 25.14 -11.59
CA GLY A 147 6.93 26.16 -11.20
C GLY A 147 7.94 26.49 -12.29
N LEU A 148 8.20 25.55 -13.20
CA LEU A 148 9.13 25.73 -14.33
C LEU A 148 8.45 26.34 -15.58
N LEU A 149 7.11 26.39 -15.63
CA LEU A 149 6.40 26.97 -16.78
C LEU A 149 6.64 28.49 -16.86
N THR A 150 7.00 28.94 -18.04
CA THR A 150 7.08 30.38 -18.34
C THR A 150 5.67 30.99 -18.49
N GLU A 151 5.56 32.30 -18.36
CA GLU A 151 4.28 32.98 -18.60
C GLU A 151 3.73 32.70 -20.02
N VAL A 152 4.63 32.58 -21.01
CA VAL A 152 4.26 32.25 -22.38
C VAL A 152 3.67 30.85 -22.48
N ASP A 153 4.28 29.86 -21.83
CA ASP A 153 3.78 28.49 -21.78
C ASP A 153 2.40 28.42 -21.14
N ILE A 154 2.21 29.14 -20.06
CA ILE A 154 0.92 29.21 -19.35
C ILE A 154 -0.17 29.83 -20.24
N ILE A 155 0.15 30.89 -20.95
CA ILE A 155 -0.79 31.55 -21.88
C ILE A 155 -1.12 30.61 -23.04
N ALA A 156 -0.10 29.96 -23.62
CA ALA A 156 -0.27 29.01 -24.72
C ALA A 156 -1.15 27.82 -24.32
N GLN A 157 -0.91 27.23 -23.16
CA GLN A 157 -1.72 26.13 -22.64
C GLN A 157 -3.18 26.58 -22.41
N ARG A 158 -3.41 27.75 -21.87
CA ARG A 158 -4.75 28.32 -21.70
C ARG A 158 -5.47 28.50 -23.02
N ALA A 159 -4.78 28.99 -24.03
CA ALA A 159 -5.35 29.20 -25.37
C ALA A 159 -5.76 27.87 -26.03
N VAL A 160 -5.00 26.79 -25.79
CA VAL A 160 -5.27 25.46 -26.36
C VAL A 160 -6.35 24.72 -25.60
N SER A 161 -6.36 24.79 -24.27
CA SER A 161 -7.30 24.04 -23.43
C SER A 161 -8.73 24.64 -23.43
N GLY A 162 -8.88 25.88 -23.87
CA GLY A 162 -10.17 26.60 -23.86
C GLY A 162 -10.74 26.82 -22.45
N GLU A 163 -10.01 26.45 -21.42
CA GLU A 163 -10.42 26.68 -20.05
C GLU A 163 -10.23 28.15 -19.68
N GLU A 164 -11.33 28.82 -19.41
CA GLU A 164 -11.32 30.11 -18.74
C GLU A 164 -10.81 29.89 -17.31
N TYR A 165 -9.47 29.86 -17.16
CA TYR A 165 -8.88 29.77 -15.83
C TYR A 165 -9.46 30.90 -14.99
N LEU A 166 -10.09 30.52 -13.90
CA LEU A 166 -10.51 31.41 -12.82
C LEU A 166 -9.44 32.50 -12.68
N ARG A 167 -9.78 33.73 -13.03
CA ARG A 167 -8.96 34.89 -12.70
C ARG A 167 -8.54 34.69 -11.27
N ARG A 168 -7.22 34.57 -11.02
CA ARG A 168 -6.72 34.74 -9.66
C ARG A 168 -7.35 36.04 -9.18
N LYS A 169 -8.34 35.95 -8.28
CA LYS A 169 -8.68 37.11 -7.47
C LYS A 169 -7.35 37.61 -6.93
N PRO A 170 -6.99 38.90 -7.06
CA PRO A 170 -5.82 39.40 -6.38
C PRO A 170 -5.90 38.82 -4.97
N ILE A 171 -4.85 38.16 -4.54
CA ILE A 171 -4.74 37.78 -3.13
C ILE A 171 -4.70 39.14 -2.47
N ASP A 172 -5.83 39.55 -1.89
CA ASP A 172 -5.84 40.66 -0.98
C ASP A 172 -4.81 40.31 0.06
N ASN A 173 -3.67 40.98 0.02
CA ASN A 173 -2.55 40.81 0.95
C ASN A 173 -2.90 41.33 2.36
N GLU A 174 -4.18 41.38 2.68
CA GLU A 174 -4.62 41.36 4.05
C GLU A 174 -4.48 39.91 4.53
N ALA A 175 -3.22 39.54 4.90
CA ALA A 175 -3.03 38.42 5.78
C ALA A 175 -4.07 38.56 6.90
N PRO A 176 -4.95 37.56 7.12
CA PRO A 176 -5.81 37.59 8.28
C PRO A 176 -4.91 37.78 9.46
N ALA A 177 -5.04 38.94 10.13
CA ALA A 177 -4.35 39.19 11.37
C ALA A 177 -4.73 38.02 12.28
N LEU A 178 -3.79 37.08 12.44
CA LEU A 178 -3.92 36.04 13.44
C LEU A 178 -3.88 36.77 14.77
N SER A 179 -5.04 37.21 15.23
CA SER A 179 -5.25 37.63 16.59
C SER A 179 -5.04 36.39 17.45
N PHE A 180 -3.79 36.18 17.87
CA PHE A 180 -3.52 35.29 18.98
C PHE A 180 -4.14 35.95 20.21
N ASP A 181 -5.41 35.61 20.44
CA ASP A 181 -6.05 35.89 21.72
C ASP A 181 -5.27 35.10 22.78
N ARG A 182 -4.35 35.81 23.44
CA ARG A 182 -3.59 35.28 24.57
C ARG A 182 -4.51 35.22 25.78
N THR A 183 -5.53 34.36 25.73
CA THR A 183 -6.12 33.86 26.96
C THR A 183 -5.06 32.97 27.60
N PRO A 184 -4.60 33.31 28.84
CA PRO A 184 -3.64 32.44 29.50
C PRO A 184 -4.27 31.05 29.68
N ALA A 185 -3.56 30.01 29.20
CA ALA A 185 -3.99 28.64 29.39
C ALA A 185 -4.25 28.40 30.88
N PRO A 186 -5.35 27.73 31.25
CA PRO A 186 -5.59 27.35 32.63
C PRO A 186 -4.43 26.49 33.11
N SER A 187 -3.90 26.87 34.29
CA SER A 187 -2.82 26.18 34.95
C SER A 187 -3.16 24.68 35.05
N PRO A 188 -2.24 23.77 34.71
CA PRO A 188 -2.52 22.34 34.78
C PRO A 188 -2.83 21.95 36.22
N ALA A 189 -4.00 21.33 36.43
CA ALA A 189 -4.37 20.76 37.70
C ALA A 189 -3.31 19.75 38.16
N PRO A 190 -3.04 19.65 39.49
CA PRO A 190 -2.03 18.73 40.00
C PRO A 190 -2.37 17.30 39.59
N ARG A 191 -1.43 16.61 38.93
CA ARG A 191 -1.57 15.20 38.59
C ARG A 191 -1.63 14.39 39.89
N VAL A 192 -2.80 13.84 40.19
CA VAL A 192 -2.95 12.79 41.18
C VAL A 192 -2.27 11.55 40.61
N ALA A 193 -1.27 11.03 41.31
CA ALA A 193 -0.60 9.79 40.95
C ALA A 193 -1.61 8.63 40.92
N PRO A 194 -1.54 7.75 39.90
CA PRO A 194 -2.42 6.59 39.86
C PRO A 194 -2.10 5.68 41.01
N GLN A 195 -3.15 5.34 41.81
CA GLN A 195 -3.05 4.34 42.83
C GLN A 195 -2.88 2.95 42.21
N PRO A 196 -2.02 2.08 42.73
CA PRO A 196 -1.87 0.72 42.22
C PRO A 196 -3.17 -0.08 42.48
N ASN A 197 -3.68 -0.69 41.39
CA ASN A 197 -4.82 -1.61 41.46
C ASN A 197 -4.44 -2.82 42.29
N PRO A 198 -5.37 -3.31 43.20
CA PRO A 198 -5.13 -4.52 43.91
C PRO A 198 -5.10 -5.74 42.98
N ILE A 199 -4.09 -6.59 43.21
CA ILE A 199 -3.89 -7.84 42.51
C ILE A 199 -5.05 -8.79 42.84
N PRO A 200 -5.77 -9.38 41.86
CA PRO A 200 -6.74 -10.42 42.16
C PRO A 200 -6.02 -11.70 42.59
N VAL A 201 -6.49 -12.24 43.71
CA VAL A 201 -6.02 -13.52 44.28
C VAL A 201 -6.51 -14.67 43.40
N GLU A 202 -5.60 -15.51 43.06
CA GLU A 202 -5.67 -16.76 42.32
C GLU A 202 -6.77 -17.69 42.87
N ASN A 203 -7.75 -18.04 42.03
CA ASN A 203 -8.59 -19.22 42.27
C ASN A 203 -8.18 -20.31 41.28
N THR A 204 -7.46 -21.27 41.82
CA THR A 204 -7.13 -22.54 41.17
C THR A 204 -8.43 -23.31 40.90
N ILE A 205 -8.78 -23.47 39.61
CA ILE A 205 -9.81 -24.44 39.21
C ILE A 205 -9.11 -25.53 38.42
N GLU A 206 -9.06 -26.71 39.02
CA GLU A 206 -8.69 -27.95 38.33
C GLU A 206 -9.77 -28.30 37.31
N VAL A 207 -9.37 -28.46 36.03
CA VAL A 207 -10.24 -28.96 34.97
C VAL A 207 -9.75 -30.35 34.56
N PRO A 208 -10.60 -31.39 34.64
CA PRO A 208 -10.25 -32.73 34.18
C PRO A 208 -10.27 -32.82 32.66
N LEU A 209 -9.29 -33.53 32.11
CA LEU A 209 -9.18 -33.86 30.70
C LEU A 209 -10.28 -34.84 30.27
N PRO A 210 -10.95 -34.64 29.14
CA PRO A 210 -11.56 -35.73 28.40
C PRO A 210 -10.67 -36.17 27.24
N VAL A 211 -10.40 -37.43 27.21
CA VAL A 211 -9.90 -38.16 26.04
C VAL A 211 -11.09 -38.47 25.15
N GLU A 212 -11.10 -38.07 23.91
CA GLU A 212 -11.88 -38.73 22.87
C GLU A 212 -11.18 -38.68 21.51
N GLU A 213 -10.96 -39.85 20.98
CA GLU A 213 -10.54 -40.15 19.60
C GLU A 213 -11.66 -39.76 18.64
N GLY A 214 -11.34 -39.03 17.58
CA GLY A 214 -12.30 -38.68 16.53
C GLY A 214 -11.61 -38.37 15.20
N ASN A 215 -11.59 -39.35 14.35
CA ASN A 215 -11.46 -39.35 12.88
C ASN A 215 -11.09 -38.01 12.20
N HIS A 216 -9.83 -37.88 11.78
CA HIS A 216 -9.38 -36.82 10.89
C HIS A 216 -9.54 -37.25 9.42
N GLU A 217 -10.53 -36.69 8.75
CA GLU A 217 -10.48 -36.55 7.29
C GLU A 217 -9.39 -35.54 6.91
N PRO A 218 -8.60 -35.80 5.85
CA PRO A 218 -7.51 -34.90 5.47
C PRO A 218 -8.07 -33.61 4.93
N LYS A 219 -7.86 -32.50 5.67
CA LYS A 219 -8.12 -31.14 5.18
C LYS A 219 -7.22 -30.88 3.96
N GLN A 220 -7.82 -30.64 2.80
CA GLN A 220 -7.11 -30.18 1.60
C GLN A 220 -6.24 -28.97 1.93
N LYS A 221 -4.96 -29.07 1.63
CA LYS A 221 -3.99 -28.01 1.89
C LYS A 221 -4.42 -26.73 1.15
N LEU A 222 -4.42 -25.62 1.87
CA LEU A 222 -4.83 -24.29 1.40
C LEU A 222 -4.13 -23.90 0.07
N GLY A 223 -2.89 -24.34 -0.13
CA GLY A 223 -2.09 -24.09 -1.32
C GLY A 223 -2.68 -24.64 -2.65
N ASP A 224 -3.45 -25.73 -2.60
CA ASP A 224 -4.07 -26.29 -3.81
C ASP A 224 -5.28 -25.47 -4.30
N ARG A 225 -5.92 -24.73 -3.39
CA ARG A 225 -7.01 -23.79 -3.72
C ARG A 225 -6.49 -22.55 -4.45
N VAL A 226 -5.28 -22.08 -4.12
CA VAL A 226 -4.69 -20.88 -4.73
C VAL A 226 -4.34 -21.10 -6.19
N ARG A 227 -3.74 -22.24 -6.54
CA ARG A 227 -3.39 -22.56 -7.94
C ARG A 227 -4.60 -22.60 -8.88
N GLY A 228 -5.76 -23.04 -8.38
CA GLY A 228 -7.00 -23.06 -9.17
C GLY A 228 -7.59 -21.66 -9.39
N ILE A 229 -7.40 -20.74 -8.45
CA ILE A 229 -7.96 -19.38 -8.51
C ILE A 229 -7.12 -18.49 -9.45
N PHE A 230 -5.80 -18.61 -9.41
CA PHE A 230 -4.93 -17.80 -10.26
C PHE A 230 -5.04 -18.14 -11.75
N GLY A 231 -5.30 -19.41 -12.11
CA GLY A 231 -5.50 -19.81 -13.50
C GLY A 231 -6.73 -19.19 -14.17
N SER A 232 -7.77 -18.84 -13.39
CA SER A 232 -9.02 -18.26 -13.92
C SER A 232 -9.12 -16.73 -13.73
N MET A 233 -8.12 -16.10 -13.17
CA MET A 233 -8.15 -14.68 -12.80
C MET A 233 -7.46 -13.78 -13.82
N PHE A 234 -6.72 -14.40 -14.75
CA PHE A 234 -5.89 -13.70 -15.75
C PHE A 234 -6.32 -13.99 -17.20
N ASP A 235 -7.34 -14.80 -17.43
CA ASP A 235 -8.07 -14.92 -18.69
C ASP A 235 -9.19 -13.86 -18.73
#